data_419e9fe326610b1c805caa8a614a9104
#
_entry.id   419e9fe326610b1c805caa8a614a9104
#
_cell.length_a   1.000
_cell.length_b   1.000
_cell.length_c   1.000
_cell.angle_alpha   90.00
_cell.angle_beta   90.00
_cell.angle_gamma   90.00
#
_symmetry.space_group_name_H-M   'P 1'
#
loop_
_entity.id
_entity.type
_entity.pdbx_description
1 polymer ?
#
loop_
_entity_poly.entity_id
_entity_poly.type
_entity_poly.pdbx_seq_one_letter_code
_entity_poly.pdbx_strand_id
1 'polypeptide(L)'
;VEETDVEYLFFQRLINLLTTKSNNFVFNFIFFSSAGALYEGMTGIDYNTDICINRPYGELKLNQERYLQQSNKISSLLILRPSSVYGFIDNRVKRPSLIPTIMHNVLLNKLSTLYGDLYTLRNYIWVEDVANFVINKLIHFEDGMYILAGSRSHSIIEIKKEIERVVRKRVYFKLNSSIENNLDIVFSNNLFPCKYTNTTILDGIYKISQKWNY
;
A
#
# COMPACT_ATOMS: atom_id res chain seq x y z
N VAL A 1 -10.00 -1.11 24.76
CA VAL A 1 -8.73 -1.35 24.07
C VAL A 1 -9.04 -1.32 22.58
N GLU A 2 -8.47 -0.38 21.86
CA GLU A 2 -8.67 -0.27 20.43
C GLU A 2 -8.02 -1.46 19.68
N GLU A 3 -8.54 -1.82 18.52
CA GLU A 3 -8.01 -2.92 17.68
C GLU A 3 -6.52 -2.73 17.38
N THR A 4 -6.09 -1.48 17.22
CA THR A 4 -4.68 -1.07 17.00
C THR A 4 -3.78 -1.36 18.19
N ASP A 5 -4.26 -1.21 19.43
CA ASP A 5 -3.49 -1.51 20.64
C ASP A 5 -3.22 -3.02 20.77
N VAL A 6 -4.23 -3.83 20.45
CA VAL A 6 -4.10 -5.30 20.45
C VAL A 6 -3.09 -5.74 19.38
N GLU A 7 -3.15 -5.17 18.18
CA GLU A 7 -2.19 -5.47 17.12
C GLU A 7 -0.77 -5.07 17.52
N TYR A 8 -0.59 -3.90 18.15
CA TYR A 8 0.72 -3.44 18.60
C TYR A 8 1.32 -4.33 19.68
N LEU A 9 0.53 -4.72 20.69
CA LEU A 9 0.98 -5.64 21.74
C LEU A 9 1.35 -7.02 21.17
N PHE A 10 0.56 -7.53 20.23
CA PHE A 10 0.88 -8.78 19.54
C PHE A 10 2.21 -8.67 18.77
N PHE A 11 2.38 -7.57 18.04
CA PHE A 11 3.61 -7.28 17.29
C PHE A 11 4.84 -7.26 18.21
N GLN A 12 4.78 -6.55 19.33
CA GLN A 12 5.87 -6.50 20.33
C GLN A 12 6.20 -7.90 20.86
N ARG A 13 5.19 -8.69 21.21
CA ARG A 13 5.37 -10.08 21.69
C ARG A 13 6.04 -10.95 20.62
N LEU A 14 5.61 -10.83 19.37
CA LEU A 14 6.20 -11.57 18.25
C LEU A 14 7.69 -11.25 18.09
N ILE A 15 8.04 -9.96 18.02
CA ILE A 15 9.44 -9.53 17.89
C ILE A 15 10.28 -10.00 19.08
N ASN A 16 9.78 -9.84 20.30
CA ASN A 16 10.46 -10.32 21.49
C ASN A 16 10.69 -11.83 21.45
N LEU A 17 9.70 -12.61 21.02
CA LEU A 17 9.80 -14.06 20.91
C LEU A 17 10.86 -14.49 19.89
N LEU A 18 10.85 -13.87 18.71
CA LEU A 18 11.84 -14.10 17.65
C LEU A 18 13.26 -13.78 18.14
N THR A 19 13.42 -12.66 18.82
CA THR A 19 14.72 -12.19 19.30
C THR A 19 15.23 -12.91 20.56
N THR A 20 14.35 -13.53 21.37
CA THR A 20 14.74 -14.25 22.60
C THR A 20 15.11 -15.70 22.34
N LYS A 21 14.41 -16.37 21.41
CA LYS A 21 14.68 -17.78 21.07
C LYS A 21 15.94 -17.97 20.22
N SER A 22 16.47 -16.92 19.66
CA SER A 22 17.63 -16.98 18.78
C SER A 22 18.91 -16.52 19.47
N ASN A 23 19.33 -17.24 20.52
CA ASN A 23 20.55 -16.90 21.26
C ASN A 23 21.82 -16.75 20.39
N ASN A 24 21.80 -17.22 19.12
CA ASN A 24 22.94 -17.17 18.20
C ASN A 24 22.58 -16.75 16.76
N PHE A 25 21.35 -16.33 16.48
CA PHE A 25 20.95 -15.92 15.13
C PHE A 25 20.70 -14.43 15.05
N VAL A 26 21.27 -13.84 14.05
CA VAL A 26 21.10 -12.44 13.68
C VAL A 26 20.08 -12.40 12.53
N PHE A 27 19.03 -11.60 12.64
CA PHE A 27 17.97 -11.54 11.63
C PHE A 27 18.09 -10.32 10.74
N ASN A 28 17.91 -10.54 9.46
CA ASN A 28 17.52 -9.49 8.54
C ASN A 28 16.00 -9.37 8.55
N PHE A 29 15.47 -8.21 8.84
CA PHE A 29 14.04 -8.00 9.00
C PHE A 29 13.51 -7.04 7.92
N ILE A 30 12.47 -7.48 7.20
CA ILE A 30 11.76 -6.63 6.25
C ILE A 30 10.39 -6.31 6.84
N PHE A 31 10.14 -5.03 7.05
CA PHE A 31 8.88 -4.56 7.62
C PHE A 31 8.07 -3.78 6.58
N PHE A 32 6.83 -4.20 6.37
CA PHE A 32 5.87 -3.46 5.58
C PHE A 32 5.10 -2.46 6.45
N SER A 33 5.50 -1.20 6.36
CA SER A 33 4.78 -0.05 6.88
C SER A 33 3.73 0.44 5.88
N SER A 34 3.40 1.73 5.84
CA SER A 34 2.41 2.28 4.92
C SER A 34 2.67 3.76 4.62
N ALA A 35 3.01 4.10 3.39
CA ALA A 35 3.10 5.49 3.00
C ALA A 35 1.71 6.17 2.98
N GLY A 36 0.67 5.43 2.56
CA GLY A 36 -0.70 5.96 2.55
C GLY A 36 -1.23 6.37 3.93
N ALA A 37 -0.74 5.73 5.00
CA ALA A 37 -1.16 6.06 6.37
C ALA A 37 -0.27 7.12 7.03
N LEU A 38 1.00 7.24 6.61
CA LEU A 38 1.98 8.14 7.20
C LEU A 38 2.03 9.53 6.54
N TYR A 39 1.45 9.68 5.34
CA TYR A 39 1.48 10.91 4.57
C TYR A 39 0.10 11.34 4.06
N GLU A 40 -0.97 10.98 4.77
CA GLU A 40 -2.33 11.30 4.36
C GLU A 40 -2.58 12.82 4.37
N GLY A 41 -3.10 13.35 3.26
CA GLY A 41 -3.34 14.79 3.07
C GLY A 41 -2.14 15.57 2.56
N MET A 42 -1.05 14.90 2.20
CA MET A 42 0.17 15.57 1.75
C MET A 42 0.39 15.44 0.24
N THR A 43 1.02 16.45 -0.33
CA THR A 43 1.39 16.50 -1.75
C THR A 43 2.88 16.81 -1.90
N GLY A 44 3.49 16.31 -2.99
CA GLY A 44 4.94 16.47 -3.22
C GLY A 44 5.80 15.63 -2.27
N ILE A 45 5.25 14.53 -1.76
CA ILE A 45 5.90 13.68 -0.75
C ILE A 45 7.21 13.11 -1.31
N ASP A 46 8.27 13.25 -0.53
CA ASP A 46 9.60 12.69 -0.77
C ASP A 46 10.22 12.14 0.53
N TYR A 47 11.50 11.76 0.49
CA TYR A 47 12.21 11.21 1.66
C TYR A 47 12.46 12.24 2.77
N ASN A 48 12.34 13.54 2.48
CA ASN A 48 12.52 14.64 3.44
C ASN A 48 11.18 15.12 4.01
N THR A 49 10.06 14.58 3.53
CA THR A 49 8.73 14.99 3.93
C THR A 49 8.44 14.48 5.35
N ASP A 50 8.02 15.36 6.23
CA ASP A 50 7.61 15.01 7.58
C ASP A 50 6.38 14.11 7.57
N ILE A 51 6.33 13.18 8.53
CA ILE A 51 5.20 12.27 8.71
C ILE A 51 4.00 13.05 9.21
N CYS A 52 2.84 12.84 8.58
CA CYS A 52 1.56 13.41 8.95
C CYS A 52 0.55 12.28 9.25
N ILE A 53 0.23 12.07 10.52
CA ILE A 53 -0.68 11.01 10.97
C ILE A 53 -2.05 11.60 11.24
N ASN A 54 -3.04 11.09 10.52
CA ASN A 54 -4.44 11.50 10.68
C ASN A 54 -5.34 10.38 11.24
N ARG A 55 -4.81 9.14 11.36
CA ARG A 55 -5.61 7.98 11.77
C ARG A 55 -4.82 7.03 12.68
N PRO A 56 -5.52 6.27 13.56
CA PRO A 56 -4.89 5.30 14.46
C PRO A 56 -4.01 4.27 13.75
N TYR A 57 -4.36 3.86 12.53
CA TYR A 57 -3.55 2.94 11.73
C TYR A 57 -2.18 3.53 11.36
N GLY A 58 -2.10 4.83 11.07
CA GLY A 58 -0.81 5.51 10.81
C GLY A 58 0.05 5.53 12.07
N GLU A 59 -0.55 5.82 13.22
CA GLU A 59 0.14 5.79 14.52
C GLU A 59 0.67 4.39 14.84
N LEU A 60 -0.15 3.35 14.65
CA LEU A 60 0.27 1.96 14.80
C LEU A 60 1.50 1.66 13.94
N LYS A 61 1.47 2.00 12.65
CA LYS A 61 2.59 1.73 11.73
C LYS A 61 3.86 2.46 12.15
N LEU A 62 3.76 3.72 12.53
CA LEU A 62 4.92 4.49 13.02
C LEU A 62 5.48 3.90 14.32
N ASN A 63 4.63 3.50 15.26
CA ASN A 63 5.07 2.88 16.52
C ASN A 63 5.76 1.53 16.27
N GLN A 64 5.28 0.74 15.31
CA GLN A 64 5.93 -0.49 14.89
C GLN A 64 7.32 -0.24 14.27
N GLU A 65 7.45 0.79 13.39
CA GLU A 65 8.77 1.19 12.84
C GLU A 65 9.76 1.57 13.95
N ARG A 66 9.35 2.45 14.86
CA ARG A 66 10.18 2.90 15.99
C ARG A 66 10.61 1.74 16.88
N TYR A 67 9.70 0.82 17.17
CA TYR A 67 10.00 -0.35 17.98
C TYR A 67 11.07 -1.24 17.34
N LEU A 68 10.99 -1.47 16.03
CA LEU A 68 12.01 -2.23 15.28
C LEU A 68 13.36 -1.52 15.27
N GLN A 69 13.38 -0.21 15.03
CA GLN A 69 14.60 0.60 14.99
C GLN A 69 15.34 0.65 16.34
N GLN A 70 14.61 0.53 17.44
CA GLN A 70 15.17 0.48 18.79
C GLN A 70 15.66 -0.92 19.21
N SER A 71 15.40 -1.94 18.41
CA SER A 71 15.76 -3.32 18.75
C SER A 71 17.23 -3.61 18.42
N ASN A 72 18.04 -3.83 19.42
CA ASN A 72 19.47 -4.19 19.28
C ASN A 72 19.70 -5.62 18.80
N LYS A 73 18.63 -6.42 18.60
CA LYS A 73 18.69 -7.81 18.18
C LYS A 73 18.37 -8.02 16.71
N ILE A 74 17.98 -6.96 16.02
CA ILE A 74 17.81 -6.94 14.56
C ILE A 74 19.12 -6.41 13.98
N SER A 75 19.80 -7.22 13.19
CA SER A 75 21.09 -6.84 12.61
C SER A 75 20.94 -5.90 11.43
N SER A 76 19.89 -6.16 10.64
CA SER A 76 19.59 -5.37 9.45
C SER A 76 18.09 -5.20 9.31
N LEU A 77 17.65 -3.95 9.16
CA LEU A 77 16.23 -3.57 9.07
C LEU A 77 15.93 -2.85 7.77
N LEU A 78 15.06 -3.42 6.97
CA LEU A 78 14.51 -2.80 5.78
C LEU A 78 13.05 -2.43 6.02
N ILE A 79 12.76 -1.13 6.08
CA ILE A 79 11.40 -0.60 6.22
C ILE A 79 10.88 -0.23 4.83
N LEU A 80 9.76 -0.81 4.45
CA LEU A 80 9.08 -0.50 3.21
C LEU A 80 7.78 0.24 3.51
N ARG A 81 7.61 1.43 2.94
CA ARG A 81 6.40 2.24 3.01
C ARG A 81 5.70 2.23 1.64
N PRO A 82 4.92 1.18 1.33
CA PRO A 82 4.18 1.17 0.07
C PRO A 82 3.02 2.16 0.09
N SER A 83 2.71 2.71 -1.08
CA SER A 83 1.46 3.40 -1.35
C SER A 83 0.29 2.40 -1.40
N SER A 84 -0.84 2.74 -1.99
CA SER A 84 -1.98 1.80 -2.11
C SER A 84 -1.62 0.63 -3.04
N VAL A 85 -1.24 -0.50 -2.46
CA VAL A 85 -0.92 -1.71 -3.23
C VAL A 85 -2.19 -2.27 -3.85
N TYR A 86 -2.14 -2.58 -5.15
CA TYR A 86 -3.25 -3.24 -5.84
C TYR A 86 -2.74 -4.41 -6.70
N GLY A 87 -3.63 -5.36 -6.99
CA GLY A 87 -3.29 -6.56 -7.75
C GLY A 87 -4.49 -7.45 -7.94
N PHE A 88 -4.26 -8.76 -7.98
CA PHE A 88 -5.32 -9.72 -8.14
C PHE A 88 -6.20 -9.86 -6.89
N ILE A 89 -7.50 -10.16 -7.08
CA ILE A 89 -8.37 -10.56 -5.97
C ILE A 89 -8.05 -12.01 -5.59
N ASP A 90 -7.83 -12.22 -4.29
CA ASP A 90 -7.86 -13.53 -3.68
C ASP A 90 -9.10 -13.59 -2.76
N ASN A 91 -9.94 -14.60 -2.93
CA ASN A 91 -11.16 -14.79 -2.14
C ASN A 91 -10.90 -14.93 -0.63
N ARG A 92 -9.64 -15.19 -0.24
CA ARG A 92 -9.20 -15.24 1.17
C ARG A 92 -8.96 -13.86 1.76
N VAL A 93 -8.87 -12.81 0.95
CA VAL A 93 -8.60 -11.45 1.42
C VAL A 93 -9.90 -10.80 1.88
N LYS A 94 -10.02 -10.50 3.16
CA LYS A 94 -11.20 -9.87 3.76
C LYS A 94 -11.47 -8.45 3.23
N ARG A 95 -10.42 -7.71 2.86
CA ARG A 95 -10.52 -6.32 2.36
C ARG A 95 -9.65 -6.18 1.11
N PRO A 96 -10.15 -6.53 -0.07
CA PRO A 96 -9.41 -6.34 -1.31
C PRO A 96 -9.20 -4.85 -1.60
N SER A 97 -8.14 -4.52 -2.34
CA SER A 97 -7.87 -3.15 -2.74
C SER A 97 -8.95 -2.60 -3.69
N LEU A 98 -9.04 -1.27 -3.79
CA LEU A 98 -10.13 -0.56 -4.47
C LEU A 98 -10.27 -0.96 -5.96
N ILE A 99 -9.17 -0.93 -6.71
CA ILE A 99 -9.19 -1.17 -8.18
C ILE A 99 -9.77 -2.54 -8.52
N PRO A 100 -9.25 -3.67 -8.00
CA PRO A 100 -9.81 -4.98 -8.31
C PRO A 100 -11.23 -5.14 -7.77
N THR A 101 -11.60 -4.48 -6.67
CA THR A 101 -12.98 -4.49 -6.17
C THR A 101 -13.94 -3.83 -7.16
N ILE A 102 -13.59 -2.66 -7.72
CA ILE A 102 -14.40 -2.00 -8.74
C ILE A 102 -14.55 -2.89 -9.97
N MET A 103 -13.43 -3.46 -10.44
CA MET A 103 -13.44 -4.36 -11.60
C MET A 103 -14.35 -5.58 -11.38
N HIS A 104 -14.25 -6.24 -10.23
CA HIS A 104 -15.09 -7.36 -9.86
C HIS A 104 -16.58 -6.98 -9.84
N ASN A 105 -16.93 -5.86 -9.25
CA ASN A 105 -18.30 -5.37 -9.18
C ASN A 105 -18.87 -5.07 -10.57
N VAL A 106 -18.08 -4.43 -11.44
CA VAL A 106 -18.49 -4.15 -12.83
C VAL A 106 -18.80 -5.43 -13.59
N LEU A 107 -18.00 -6.47 -13.40
CA LEU A 107 -18.22 -7.76 -14.06
C LEU A 107 -19.52 -8.41 -13.61
N LEU A 108 -19.86 -8.26 -12.33
CA LEU A 108 -21.11 -8.75 -11.75
C LEU A 108 -22.29 -7.80 -11.95
N ASN A 109 -22.14 -6.70 -12.71
CA ASN A 109 -23.12 -5.63 -12.89
C ASN A 109 -23.61 -5.03 -11.55
N LYS A 110 -22.71 -4.91 -10.57
CA LYS A 110 -22.96 -4.34 -9.24
C LYS A 110 -22.40 -2.93 -9.13
N LEU A 111 -23.03 -2.12 -8.26
CA LEU A 111 -22.50 -0.82 -7.87
C LEU A 111 -21.28 -1.01 -6.95
N SER A 112 -20.30 -0.14 -7.10
CA SER A 112 -19.19 -0.03 -6.13
C SER A 112 -19.48 1.10 -5.15
N THR A 113 -19.42 0.82 -3.85
CA THR A 113 -19.55 1.88 -2.85
C THR A 113 -18.21 2.59 -2.72
N LEU A 114 -18.22 3.92 -2.85
CA LEU A 114 -17.06 4.78 -2.65
C LEU A 114 -17.31 5.68 -1.44
N TYR A 115 -16.35 5.69 -0.52
CA TYR A 115 -16.32 6.60 0.63
C TYR A 115 -15.37 7.76 0.31
N GLY A 116 -15.91 8.97 0.13
CA GLY A 116 -15.18 10.15 -0.31
C GLY A 116 -15.67 10.66 -1.66
N ASP A 117 -14.82 11.40 -2.38
CA ASP A 117 -15.15 11.93 -3.70
C ASP A 117 -14.37 11.26 -4.84
N LEU A 118 -14.77 11.58 -6.08
CA LEU A 118 -14.19 11.00 -7.29
C LEU A 118 -12.85 11.65 -7.70
N TYR A 119 -12.53 12.81 -7.15
CA TYR A 119 -11.40 13.64 -7.57
C TYR A 119 -10.21 13.52 -6.65
N THR A 120 -10.39 12.96 -5.44
CA THR A 120 -9.29 12.72 -4.49
C THR A 120 -8.17 11.93 -5.13
N LEU A 121 -6.95 12.46 -5.04
CA LEU A 121 -5.76 11.86 -5.61
C LEU A 121 -5.17 10.81 -4.67
N ARG A 122 -4.94 9.63 -5.19
CA ARG A 122 -4.26 8.53 -4.48
C ARG A 122 -3.19 7.94 -5.37
N ASN A 123 -2.12 7.49 -4.75
CA ASN A 123 -1.09 6.75 -5.46
C ASN A 123 -1.33 5.25 -5.33
N TYR A 124 -1.14 4.53 -6.42
CA TYR A 124 -1.33 3.09 -6.49
C TYR A 124 -0.08 2.42 -7.06
N ILE A 125 0.37 1.35 -6.41
CA ILE A 125 1.50 0.55 -6.86
C ILE A 125 1.07 -0.90 -7.12
N TRP A 126 1.56 -1.46 -8.21
CA TRP A 126 1.28 -2.84 -8.58
C TRP A 126 1.99 -3.84 -7.68
N VAL A 127 1.29 -4.88 -7.24
CA VAL A 127 1.78 -5.84 -6.25
C VAL A 127 3.04 -6.59 -6.69
N GLU A 128 3.15 -6.95 -7.99
CA GLU A 128 4.34 -7.63 -8.50
C GLU A 128 5.56 -6.70 -8.53
N ASP A 129 5.36 -5.41 -8.73
CA ASP A 129 6.44 -4.42 -8.66
C ASP A 129 7.01 -4.36 -7.23
N VAL A 130 6.14 -4.34 -6.22
CA VAL A 130 6.55 -4.43 -4.80
C VAL A 130 7.30 -5.73 -4.54
N ALA A 131 6.77 -6.87 -5.01
CA ALA A 131 7.41 -8.17 -4.84
C ALA A 131 8.80 -8.24 -5.50
N ASN A 132 8.92 -7.73 -6.72
CA ASN A 132 10.21 -7.67 -7.44
C ASN A 132 11.23 -6.81 -6.70
N PHE A 133 10.81 -5.67 -6.12
CA PHE A 133 11.67 -4.86 -5.28
C PHE A 133 12.18 -5.64 -4.07
N VAL A 134 11.29 -6.33 -3.36
CA VAL A 134 11.66 -7.15 -2.19
C VAL A 134 12.64 -8.25 -2.57
N ILE A 135 12.38 -8.99 -3.66
CA ILE A 135 13.25 -10.07 -4.13
C ILE A 135 14.66 -9.54 -4.42
N ASN A 136 14.77 -8.39 -5.10
CA ASN A 136 16.06 -7.78 -5.38
C ASN A 136 16.80 -7.36 -4.10
N LYS A 137 16.08 -6.84 -3.09
CA LYS A 137 16.66 -6.47 -1.81
C LYS A 137 17.02 -7.69 -0.94
N LEU A 138 16.40 -8.83 -1.14
CA LEU A 138 16.78 -10.08 -0.46
C LEU A 138 18.12 -10.64 -0.97
N ILE A 139 18.45 -10.43 -2.24
CA ILE A 139 19.72 -10.88 -2.82
C ILE A 139 20.91 -10.09 -2.24
N HIS A 140 20.73 -8.78 -2.08
CA HIS A 140 21.70 -7.88 -1.49
C HIS A 140 20.99 -7.09 -0.40
N PHE A 141 20.95 -7.67 0.82
CA PHE A 141 20.21 -7.06 1.91
C PHE A 141 20.94 -5.80 2.40
N GLU A 142 20.25 -4.69 2.32
CA GLU A 142 20.73 -3.39 2.78
C GLU A 142 19.71 -2.79 3.74
N ASP A 143 20.23 -2.24 4.85
CA ASP A 143 19.41 -1.44 5.77
C ASP A 143 18.84 -0.21 5.07
N GLY A 144 17.68 0.19 5.52
CA GLY A 144 17.13 1.45 5.03
C GLY A 144 15.61 1.52 5.06
N MET A 145 15.11 2.67 4.63
CA MET A 145 13.69 2.92 4.46
C MET A 145 13.41 3.34 3.01
N TYR A 146 12.42 2.70 2.40
CA TYR A 146 12.01 3.00 1.03
C TYR A 146 10.51 3.29 0.97
N ILE A 147 10.17 4.41 0.33
CA ILE A 147 8.79 4.71 -0.09
C ILE A 147 8.57 4.04 -1.44
N LEU A 148 7.59 3.15 -1.51
CA LEU A 148 7.25 2.43 -2.72
C LEU A 148 5.96 3.00 -3.30
N ALA A 149 6.08 3.85 -4.32
CA ALA A 149 4.96 4.55 -4.95
C ALA A 149 4.89 4.23 -6.45
N GLY A 150 3.71 4.20 -7.03
CA GLY A 150 3.54 4.16 -8.48
C GLY A 150 4.01 5.46 -9.12
N SER A 151 4.17 5.46 -10.44
CA SER A 151 4.75 6.58 -11.21
C SER A 151 4.04 7.92 -11.03
N ARG A 152 2.74 7.90 -10.77
CA ARG A 152 1.93 9.10 -10.47
C ARG A 152 0.70 8.75 -9.64
N SER A 153 0.12 9.77 -9.01
CA SER A 153 -1.17 9.66 -8.33
C SER A 153 -2.33 9.79 -9.33
N HIS A 154 -3.44 9.14 -9.01
CA HIS A 154 -4.64 9.10 -9.85
C HIS A 154 -5.87 9.42 -9.04
N SER A 155 -6.81 10.13 -9.65
CA SER A 155 -8.16 10.27 -9.13
C SER A 155 -9.00 9.01 -9.42
N ILE A 156 -10.07 8.82 -8.65
CA ILE A 156 -10.99 7.70 -8.87
C ILE A 156 -11.68 7.81 -10.24
N ILE A 157 -11.92 9.04 -10.73
CA ILE A 157 -12.52 9.25 -12.04
C ILE A 157 -11.58 8.82 -13.18
N GLU A 158 -10.26 8.99 -13.03
CA GLU A 158 -9.27 8.46 -13.97
C GLU A 158 -9.26 6.92 -13.95
N ILE A 159 -9.21 6.33 -12.77
CA ILE A 159 -9.26 4.86 -12.61
C ILE A 159 -10.54 4.28 -13.22
N LYS A 160 -11.68 4.92 -12.98
CA LYS A 160 -12.96 4.55 -13.59
C LYS A 160 -12.85 4.49 -15.11
N LYS A 161 -12.29 5.54 -15.75
CA LYS A 161 -12.13 5.61 -17.22
C LYS A 161 -11.27 4.47 -17.74
N GLU A 162 -10.16 4.15 -17.07
CA GLU A 162 -9.29 3.05 -17.49
C GLU A 162 -9.97 1.66 -17.32
N ILE A 163 -10.72 1.46 -16.25
CA ILE A 163 -11.50 0.23 -16.06
C ILE A 163 -12.55 0.10 -17.16
N GLU A 164 -13.34 1.15 -17.44
CA GLU A 164 -14.37 1.15 -18.49
C GLU A 164 -13.76 0.87 -19.88
N ARG A 165 -12.56 1.41 -20.15
CA ARG A 165 -11.81 1.18 -21.39
C ARG A 165 -11.44 -0.29 -21.58
N VAL A 166 -10.94 -0.94 -20.52
CA VAL A 166 -10.45 -2.33 -20.57
C VAL A 166 -11.62 -3.31 -20.56
N VAL A 167 -12.56 -3.14 -19.62
CA VAL A 167 -13.67 -4.08 -19.39
C VAL A 167 -14.82 -3.87 -20.39
N ARG A 168 -14.85 -2.71 -21.07
CA ARG A 168 -15.92 -2.31 -22.02
C ARG A 168 -17.33 -2.30 -21.41
N LYS A 169 -17.41 -2.04 -20.10
CA LYS A 169 -18.65 -1.90 -19.34
C LYS A 169 -18.59 -0.61 -18.51
N ARG A 170 -19.75 0.00 -18.23
CA ARG A 170 -19.85 1.19 -17.39
C ARG A 170 -19.66 0.87 -15.92
N VAL A 171 -18.87 1.71 -15.23
CA VAL A 171 -18.69 1.68 -13.79
C VAL A 171 -19.68 2.63 -13.15
N TYR A 172 -20.43 2.15 -12.17
CA TYR A 172 -21.36 2.96 -11.39
C TYR A 172 -20.96 2.96 -9.92
N PHE A 173 -21.01 4.13 -9.30
CA PHE A 173 -20.70 4.31 -7.90
C PHE A 173 -21.93 4.71 -7.09
N LYS A 174 -22.01 4.13 -5.88
CA LYS A 174 -22.79 4.69 -4.79
C LYS A 174 -21.83 5.52 -3.94
N LEU A 175 -21.98 6.84 -3.93
CA LEU A 175 -21.13 7.72 -3.16
C LEU A 175 -21.66 7.85 -1.74
N ASN A 176 -20.79 7.63 -0.76
CA ASN A 176 -21.01 7.96 0.63
C ASN A 176 -20.03 9.10 0.97
N SER A 177 -20.57 10.28 1.21
CA SER A 177 -19.75 11.44 1.59
C SER A 177 -19.08 11.20 2.93
N SER A 178 -17.76 11.19 2.94
CA SER A 178 -16.93 11.18 4.14
C SER A 178 -15.82 12.18 3.92
N ILE A 179 -15.81 13.25 4.71
CA ILE A 179 -14.78 14.31 4.62
C ILE A 179 -13.40 13.71 4.91
N GLU A 180 -13.30 12.74 5.80
CA GLU A 180 -12.05 12.10 6.21
C GLU A 180 -11.35 11.34 5.06
N ASN A 181 -12.08 10.96 4.02
CA ASN A 181 -11.54 10.23 2.88
C ASN A 181 -11.17 11.12 1.67
N ASN A 182 -11.31 12.43 1.78
CA ASN A 182 -11.06 13.39 0.69
C ASN A 182 -9.66 14.03 0.77
N LEU A 183 -8.74 13.42 1.50
CA LEU A 183 -7.37 13.93 1.64
C LEU A 183 -6.48 13.36 0.54
N ASP A 184 -5.86 14.22 -0.27
CA ASP A 184 -4.93 13.81 -1.32
C ASP A 184 -3.67 13.16 -0.76
N ILE A 185 -3.08 12.24 -1.54
CA ILE A 185 -1.74 11.69 -1.29
C ILE A 185 -1.00 11.68 -2.62
N VAL A 186 -0.05 12.62 -2.77
CA VAL A 186 0.69 12.80 -4.01
C VAL A 186 2.18 12.74 -3.73
N PHE A 187 2.85 11.77 -4.34
CA PHE A 187 4.29 11.62 -4.24
C PHE A 187 5.01 12.40 -5.33
N SER A 188 6.23 12.85 -5.06
CA SER A 188 7.10 13.43 -6.07
C SER A 188 7.54 12.38 -7.10
N ASN A 189 7.75 12.80 -8.35
CA ASN A 189 7.97 11.91 -9.49
C ASN A 189 9.27 11.07 -9.44
N ASN A 190 10.18 11.33 -8.49
CA ASN A 190 11.51 10.73 -8.45
C ASN A 190 11.74 9.77 -7.27
N LEU A 191 10.67 9.39 -6.56
CA LEU A 191 10.80 8.59 -5.33
C LEU A 191 11.15 7.13 -5.56
N PHE A 192 10.70 6.56 -6.66
CA PHE A 192 10.94 5.15 -6.91
C PHE A 192 12.17 4.97 -7.80
N PRO A 193 13.09 4.07 -7.43
CA PRO A 193 14.16 3.71 -8.33
C PRO A 193 13.54 3.14 -9.60
N CYS A 194 13.56 3.88 -10.71
CA CYS A 194 13.00 3.54 -12.03
C CYS A 194 13.36 2.13 -12.53
N LYS A 195 14.25 1.47 -11.83
CA LYS A 195 14.79 0.14 -12.10
C LYS A 195 13.80 -1.00 -11.78
N TYR A 196 12.79 -0.76 -10.93
CA TYR A 196 11.99 -1.84 -10.35
C TYR A 196 10.49 -1.77 -10.64
N THR A 197 9.98 -0.67 -11.13
CA THR A 197 8.56 -0.57 -11.44
C THR A 197 8.29 0.27 -12.66
N ASN A 198 7.37 -0.20 -13.47
CA ASN A 198 6.77 0.59 -14.51
C ASN A 198 5.37 0.08 -14.89
N THR A 199 4.74 -0.70 -14.03
CA THR A 199 3.37 -1.14 -14.28
C THR A 199 2.45 0.06 -14.12
N THR A 200 1.94 0.59 -15.23
CA THR A 200 0.95 1.66 -15.21
C THR A 200 -0.39 1.15 -14.67
N ILE A 201 -1.28 2.08 -14.27
CA ILE A 201 -2.65 1.70 -13.86
C ILE A 201 -3.36 0.93 -14.98
N LEU A 202 -3.21 1.34 -16.23
CA LEU A 202 -3.79 0.66 -17.37
C LEU A 202 -3.26 -0.77 -17.52
N ASP A 203 -1.93 -0.96 -17.42
CA ASP A 203 -1.33 -2.29 -17.52
C ASP A 203 -1.78 -3.21 -16.38
N GLY A 204 -1.85 -2.69 -15.15
CA GLY A 204 -2.33 -3.44 -14.00
C GLY A 204 -3.80 -3.85 -14.14
N ILE A 205 -4.68 -2.96 -14.61
CA ILE A 205 -6.08 -3.25 -14.90
C ILE A 205 -6.18 -4.31 -16.00
N TYR A 206 -5.35 -4.20 -17.04
CA TYR A 206 -5.30 -5.19 -18.12
C TYR A 206 -4.86 -6.57 -17.61
N LYS A 207 -3.79 -6.65 -16.82
CA LYS A 207 -3.34 -7.90 -16.17
C LYS A 207 -4.44 -8.56 -15.32
N ILE A 208 -5.17 -7.76 -14.54
CA ILE A 208 -6.30 -8.26 -13.75
C ILE A 208 -7.38 -8.82 -14.66
N SER A 209 -7.73 -8.13 -15.76
CA SER A 209 -8.76 -8.57 -16.69
C SER A 209 -8.42 -9.89 -17.38
N GLN A 210 -7.16 -10.10 -17.75
CA GLN A 210 -6.69 -11.33 -18.37
C GLN A 210 -6.84 -12.56 -17.46
N LYS A 211 -6.62 -12.38 -16.16
CA LYS A 211 -6.75 -13.49 -15.19
C LYS A 211 -8.18 -13.94 -14.99
N TRP A 212 -9.15 -13.12 -15.36
CA TRP A 212 -10.58 -13.45 -15.24
C TRP A 212 -11.18 -14.05 -16.52
N ASN A 213 -10.36 -14.37 -17.53
CA ASN A 213 -10.76 -15.02 -18.80
C ASN A 213 -11.97 -14.33 -19.46
N TYR A 214 -11.84 -13.01 -19.73
CA TYR A 214 -12.80 -12.26 -20.55
C TYR A 214 -12.21 -11.92 -21.91
#